data_368c2200a3b11c516c43e98bf8e0019b
#
_entry.id   368c2200a3b11c516c43e98bf8e0019b
#
_cell.length_a   1.000
_cell.length_b   1.000
_cell.length_c   1.000
_cell.angle_alpha   90.00
_cell.angle_beta   90.00
_cell.angle_gamma   90.00
#
_symmetry.space_group_name_H-M   'P 1'
#
loop_
_entity.id
_entity.type
_entity.pdbx_description
1 polymer ?
#
loop_
_entity_poly.entity_id
_entity_poly.type
_entity_poly.pdbx_seq_one_letter_code
_entity_poly.pdbx_strand_id
1 'polypeptide(L)'
;MKGITGFALNNSRTVIMSILLVIVGGIYAFKSLPKLEDPLITIREAVVVAQYPGMPVEQVERLIARPIEEKIRSMGEIDKIKDSTSKVGQYLVHVTIKDEVPSEQLPATWKLLRNRMADVKPELPEGTIGPRVDDTFGDTSVATIALWADGFSMAEMHETARQIRERLNMLKGILKVDLTGVQDERIYLDFSSARIAQLGIDTADIGKSLREQNILLPGGRINLYDVEIIVETQGRFTSIEEIGEVLIPISGTQASIPLRDIATIRKAYVEPIHNPAYYNGHQAIVLSVFILRGVDAVEFGERLQKKVREIEQSLPWGYVLEFATYQPELIKKAVSGMVLNVVESVGIVLVVVMLLLG
;
A
#
# COMPACT_ATOMS: atom_id res chain seq x y z
N MET A 1 -50.52 41.82 -12.29
CA MET A 1 -49.44 41.10 -11.65
C MET A 1 -48.44 40.64 -12.72
N LYS A 2 -47.42 41.50 -12.99
CA LYS A 2 -46.35 41.17 -13.94
C LYS A 2 -45.16 40.55 -13.14
N GLY A 3 -45.30 39.36 -12.65
CA GLY A 3 -44.25 38.65 -11.92
C GLY A 3 -44.11 37.22 -12.43
N ILE A 4 -43.09 36.48 -11.98
CA ILE A 4 -42.80 35.09 -12.32
C ILE A 4 -44.05 34.22 -12.19
N THR A 5 -44.89 34.45 -11.18
CA THR A 5 -46.15 33.76 -10.92
C THR A 5 -47.19 33.97 -12.03
N GLY A 6 -47.32 35.22 -12.53
CA GLY A 6 -48.26 35.54 -13.63
C GLY A 6 -47.80 34.93 -14.95
N PHE A 7 -46.49 34.89 -15.20
CA PHE A 7 -45.90 34.18 -16.36
C PHE A 7 -46.16 32.67 -16.28
N ALA A 8 -45.96 32.06 -15.10
CA ALA A 8 -46.16 30.63 -14.88
C ALA A 8 -47.62 30.21 -15.11
N LEU A 9 -48.58 31.00 -14.63
CA LEU A 9 -50.01 30.73 -14.82
C LEU A 9 -50.44 30.84 -16.28
N ASN A 10 -49.92 31.84 -17.03
CA ASN A 10 -50.26 32.04 -18.44
C ASN A 10 -49.56 31.03 -19.38
N ASN A 11 -48.44 30.45 -18.96
CA ASN A 11 -47.64 29.52 -19.78
C ASN A 11 -47.49 28.14 -19.11
N SER A 12 -48.60 27.56 -18.65
CA SER A 12 -48.62 26.30 -17.90
C SER A 12 -47.87 25.14 -18.61
N ARG A 13 -47.96 25.06 -19.95
CA ARG A 13 -47.25 24.03 -20.72
C ARG A 13 -45.73 24.17 -20.63
N THR A 14 -45.23 25.43 -20.71
CA THR A 14 -43.78 25.72 -20.58
C THR A 14 -43.29 25.39 -19.17
N VAL A 15 -44.07 25.69 -18.14
CA VAL A 15 -43.72 25.37 -16.75
C VAL A 15 -43.68 23.88 -16.51
N ILE A 16 -44.70 23.13 -16.99
CA ILE A 16 -44.72 21.68 -16.86
C ILE A 16 -43.48 21.05 -17.56
N MET A 17 -43.16 21.53 -18.77
CA MET A 17 -41.98 21.04 -19.52
C MET A 17 -40.68 21.38 -18.80
N SER A 18 -40.56 22.54 -18.18
CA SER A 18 -39.40 22.94 -17.36
C SER A 18 -39.26 22.05 -16.12
N ILE A 19 -40.36 21.80 -15.41
CA ILE A 19 -40.36 20.89 -14.25
C ILE A 19 -39.91 19.48 -14.64
N LEU A 20 -40.47 18.97 -15.75
CA LEU A 20 -40.11 17.62 -16.24
C LEU A 20 -38.62 17.55 -16.62
N LEU A 21 -38.08 18.60 -17.25
CA LEU A 21 -36.66 18.70 -17.59
C LEU A 21 -35.78 18.72 -16.33
N VAL A 22 -36.19 19.48 -15.27
CA VAL A 22 -35.46 19.50 -13.99
C VAL A 22 -35.49 18.16 -13.30
N ILE A 23 -36.65 17.47 -13.30
CA ILE A 23 -36.74 16.11 -12.70
C ILE A 23 -35.86 15.12 -13.45
N VAL A 24 -35.91 15.08 -14.79
CA VAL A 24 -35.09 14.19 -15.60
C VAL A 24 -33.59 14.51 -15.42
N GLY A 25 -33.24 15.82 -15.46
CA GLY A 25 -31.88 16.27 -15.21
C GLY A 25 -31.38 15.91 -13.80
N GLY A 26 -32.22 16.05 -12.79
CA GLY A 26 -31.92 15.67 -11.39
C GLY A 26 -31.67 14.19 -11.23
N ILE A 27 -32.54 13.36 -11.83
CA ILE A 27 -32.35 11.88 -11.81
C ILE A 27 -31.06 11.48 -12.54
N TYR A 28 -30.77 12.11 -13.69
CA TYR A 28 -29.53 11.86 -14.41
C TYR A 28 -28.30 12.24 -13.59
N ALA A 29 -28.29 13.47 -13.02
CA ALA A 29 -27.21 13.93 -12.16
C ALA A 29 -26.99 13.01 -10.96
N PHE A 30 -28.07 12.62 -10.26
CA PHE A 30 -27.99 11.69 -9.12
C PHE A 30 -27.38 10.32 -9.49
N LYS A 31 -27.70 9.81 -10.68
CA LYS A 31 -27.11 8.53 -11.17
C LYS A 31 -25.68 8.66 -11.62
N SER A 32 -25.25 9.84 -12.10
CA SER A 32 -23.89 10.06 -12.62
C SER A 32 -22.88 10.45 -11.54
N LEU A 33 -23.34 10.92 -10.36
CA LEU A 33 -22.44 11.27 -9.26
C LEU A 33 -21.88 10.01 -8.59
N PRO A 34 -20.56 9.93 -8.38
CA PRO A 34 -19.95 8.83 -7.64
C PRO A 34 -20.41 8.87 -6.18
N LYS A 35 -20.78 7.70 -5.65
CA LYS A 35 -21.20 7.53 -4.26
C LYS A 35 -20.02 7.10 -3.43
N LEU A 36 -19.64 7.92 -2.47
CA LEU A 36 -18.55 7.70 -1.51
C LEU A 36 -19.10 7.90 -0.10
N GLU A 37 -18.46 7.28 0.91
CA GLU A 37 -18.82 7.47 2.31
C GLU A 37 -18.47 8.87 2.78
N ASP A 38 -17.23 9.27 2.52
CA ASP A 38 -16.70 10.59 2.86
C ASP A 38 -16.43 11.41 1.59
N PRO A 39 -16.55 12.74 1.67
CA PRO A 39 -16.07 13.59 0.59
C PRO A 39 -14.59 13.31 0.34
N LEU A 40 -14.16 13.40 -0.92
CA LEU A 40 -12.76 13.25 -1.29
C LEU A 40 -11.91 14.33 -0.61
N ILE A 41 -11.40 14.02 0.58
CA ILE A 41 -10.46 14.89 1.27
C ILE A 41 -9.10 14.74 0.58
N THR A 42 -8.59 15.87 0.10
CA THR A 42 -7.24 15.90 -0.47
C THR A 42 -6.23 15.87 0.66
N ILE A 43 -5.54 14.75 0.84
CA ILE A 43 -4.49 14.62 1.85
C ILE A 43 -3.28 15.41 1.37
N ARG A 44 -2.90 16.42 2.17
CA ARG A 44 -1.77 17.33 1.91
C ARG A 44 -0.61 17.06 2.86
N GLU A 45 -0.60 15.90 3.46
CA GLU A 45 0.42 15.49 4.43
C GLU A 45 1.19 14.28 3.91
N ALA A 46 2.49 14.25 4.19
CA ALA A 46 3.34 13.08 3.97
C ALA A 46 4.22 12.87 5.19
N VAL A 47 4.66 11.63 5.37
CA VAL A 47 5.59 11.24 6.42
C VAL A 47 6.94 10.92 5.80
N VAL A 48 8.01 11.50 6.34
CA VAL A 48 9.38 11.13 5.97
C VAL A 48 9.99 10.36 7.12
N VAL A 49 10.51 9.17 6.84
CA VAL A 49 11.12 8.28 7.81
C VAL A 49 12.55 7.98 7.43
N ALA A 50 13.48 8.10 8.38
CA ALA A 50 14.86 7.64 8.26
C ALA A 50 15.26 6.81 9.48
N GLN A 51 16.12 5.81 9.28
CA GLN A 51 16.55 4.92 10.35
C GLN A 51 18.07 4.75 10.33
N TYR A 52 18.65 4.69 11.54
CA TYR A 52 20.05 4.29 11.75
C TYR A 52 20.12 3.48 13.05
N PRO A 53 19.98 2.15 12.98
CA PRO A 53 19.91 1.30 14.16
C PRO A 53 21.05 1.54 15.15
N GLY A 54 20.71 1.75 16.42
CA GLY A 54 21.67 1.96 17.50
C GLY A 54 22.19 3.38 17.69
N MET A 55 21.82 4.35 16.82
CA MET A 55 22.26 5.74 16.96
C MET A 55 21.52 6.42 18.15
N PRO A 56 22.23 7.10 19.09
CA PRO A 56 21.61 7.89 20.16
C PRO A 56 20.72 9.02 19.61
N VAL A 57 19.69 9.42 20.37
CA VAL A 57 18.70 10.43 19.96
C VAL A 57 19.33 11.75 19.55
N GLU A 58 20.31 12.24 20.32
CA GLU A 58 21.00 13.50 20.07
C GLU A 58 21.78 13.49 18.76
N GLN A 59 22.30 12.31 18.37
CA GLN A 59 23.00 12.14 17.10
C GLN A 59 21.98 12.02 15.96
N VAL A 60 20.87 11.30 16.14
CA VAL A 60 19.76 11.25 15.20
C VAL A 60 19.25 12.65 14.87
N GLU A 61 19.03 13.47 15.89
CA GLU A 61 18.62 14.87 15.75
C GLU A 61 19.62 15.69 14.91
N ARG A 62 20.90 15.63 15.26
CA ARG A 62 21.91 16.47 14.64
C ARG A 62 22.30 16.00 13.24
N LEU A 63 22.44 14.68 13.03
CA LEU A 63 23.03 14.12 11.80
C LEU A 63 21.97 13.66 10.80
N ILE A 64 20.73 13.43 11.22
CA ILE A 64 19.67 12.94 10.35
C ILE A 64 18.53 13.96 10.27
N ALA A 65 17.98 14.39 11.41
CA ALA A 65 16.81 15.26 11.42
C ALA A 65 17.09 16.62 10.77
N ARG A 66 18.16 17.32 11.21
CA ARG A 66 18.48 18.67 10.72
C ARG A 66 18.69 18.73 9.21
N PRO A 67 19.54 17.90 8.57
CA PRO A 67 19.72 17.95 7.12
C PRO A 67 18.42 17.68 6.36
N ILE A 68 17.60 16.73 6.84
CA ILE A 68 16.30 16.40 6.26
C ILE A 68 15.35 17.60 6.37
N GLU A 69 15.21 18.21 7.56
CA GLU A 69 14.32 19.35 7.77
C GLU A 69 14.76 20.59 6.98
N GLU A 70 16.06 20.88 6.90
CA GLU A 70 16.58 21.98 6.09
C GLU A 70 16.22 21.81 4.61
N LYS A 71 16.33 20.58 4.10
CA LYS A 71 15.96 20.27 2.73
C LYS A 71 14.47 20.38 2.48
N ILE A 72 13.64 19.92 3.43
CA ILE A 72 12.18 20.06 3.37
C ILE A 72 11.79 21.54 3.37
N ARG A 73 12.36 22.35 4.27
CA ARG A 73 12.07 23.79 4.39
C ARG A 73 12.51 24.60 3.17
N SER A 74 13.45 24.09 2.38
CA SER A 74 13.89 24.74 1.13
C SER A 74 12.84 24.63 0.00
N MET A 75 11.80 23.83 0.15
CA MET A 75 10.72 23.67 -0.83
C MET A 75 9.64 24.74 -0.62
N GLY A 76 9.35 25.53 -1.67
CA GLY A 76 8.37 26.61 -1.62
C GLY A 76 6.92 26.14 -1.45
N GLU A 77 6.60 24.88 -1.80
CA GLU A 77 5.30 24.26 -1.74
C GLU A 77 4.94 23.76 -0.32
N ILE A 78 5.94 23.65 0.56
CA ILE A 78 5.73 23.22 1.95
C ILE A 78 5.14 24.38 2.76
N ASP A 79 4.06 24.11 3.47
CA ASP A 79 3.48 25.03 4.46
C ASP A 79 4.31 25.00 5.75
N LYS A 80 4.40 23.79 6.34
CA LYS A 80 5.11 23.57 7.60
C LYS A 80 5.52 22.12 7.80
N ILE A 81 6.48 21.95 8.69
CA ILE A 81 6.72 20.69 9.38
C ILE A 81 5.74 20.67 10.55
N LYS A 82 4.77 19.74 10.51
CA LYS A 82 3.69 19.66 11.51
C LYS A 82 4.23 19.16 12.84
N ASP A 83 5.01 18.10 12.79
CA ASP A 83 5.73 17.51 13.91
C ASP A 83 6.95 16.75 13.42
N SER A 84 7.93 16.63 14.28
CA SER A 84 9.11 15.78 14.06
C SER A 84 9.44 15.00 15.33
N THR A 85 9.81 13.75 15.17
CA THR A 85 10.10 12.85 16.28
C THR A 85 11.42 12.13 16.04
N SER A 86 12.37 12.37 16.95
CA SER A 86 13.64 11.64 17.02
C SER A 86 13.59 10.61 18.15
N LYS A 87 13.89 9.35 17.83
CA LYS A 87 14.04 8.24 18.76
C LYS A 87 15.40 7.58 18.56
N VAL A 88 15.78 6.67 19.47
CA VAL A 88 16.99 5.88 19.28
C VAL A 88 16.91 5.14 17.94
N GLY A 89 17.83 5.47 17.06
CA GLY A 89 17.91 4.84 15.72
C GLY A 89 16.81 5.18 14.74
N GLN A 90 15.91 6.12 15.02
CA GLN A 90 14.79 6.45 14.13
C GLN A 90 14.45 7.94 14.15
N TYR A 91 14.18 8.47 12.97
CA TYR A 91 13.64 9.81 12.74
C TYR A 91 12.37 9.73 11.91
N LEU A 92 11.35 10.50 12.31
CA LEU A 92 10.07 10.60 11.62
C LEU A 92 9.63 12.06 11.62
N VAL A 93 9.20 12.58 10.46
CA VAL A 93 8.68 13.94 10.32
C VAL A 93 7.42 13.97 9.45
N HIS A 94 6.40 14.70 9.93
CA HIS A 94 5.17 14.97 9.18
C HIS A 94 5.30 16.33 8.48
N VAL A 95 5.07 16.32 7.17
CA VAL A 95 5.21 17.48 6.29
C VAL A 95 3.86 17.81 5.69
N THR A 96 3.46 19.09 5.77
CA THR A 96 2.19 19.59 5.20
C THR A 96 2.47 20.49 3.99
N ILE A 97 1.77 20.26 2.88
CA ILE A 97 1.79 21.11 1.69
C ILE A 97 0.77 22.24 1.84
N LYS A 98 1.09 23.43 1.30
CA LYS A 98 0.23 24.63 1.28
C LYS A 98 -1.11 24.36 0.62
N ASP A 99 -2.16 25.00 1.14
CA ASP A 99 -3.52 24.86 0.62
C ASP A 99 -3.68 25.47 -0.79
N GLU A 100 -2.83 26.43 -1.15
CA GLU A 100 -2.83 27.07 -2.47
C GLU A 100 -2.34 26.14 -3.59
N VAL A 101 -1.63 25.04 -3.26
CA VAL A 101 -1.17 24.07 -4.26
C VAL A 101 -2.39 23.28 -4.77
N PRO A 102 -2.70 23.33 -6.08
CA PRO A 102 -3.84 22.59 -6.64
C PRO A 102 -3.72 21.08 -6.41
N SER A 103 -4.84 20.41 -6.19
CA SER A 103 -4.89 18.96 -5.92
C SER A 103 -4.22 18.11 -7.02
N GLU A 104 -4.32 18.56 -8.27
CA GLU A 104 -3.72 17.92 -9.44
C GLU A 104 -2.18 17.98 -9.42
N GLN A 105 -1.60 18.96 -8.72
CA GLN A 105 -0.16 19.16 -8.60
C GLN A 105 0.47 18.38 -7.43
N LEU A 106 -0.33 17.87 -6.49
CA LEU A 106 0.18 17.14 -5.32
C LEU A 106 1.07 15.95 -5.69
N PRO A 107 0.75 15.11 -6.69
CA PRO A 107 1.63 14.01 -7.08
C PRO A 107 3.02 14.49 -7.55
N ALA A 108 3.06 15.64 -8.24
CA ALA A 108 4.32 16.25 -8.68
C ALA A 108 5.10 16.82 -7.49
N THR A 109 4.43 17.44 -6.53
CA THR A 109 5.03 17.96 -5.31
C THR A 109 5.59 16.83 -4.44
N TRP A 110 4.88 15.72 -4.29
CA TRP A 110 5.39 14.53 -3.60
C TRP A 110 6.59 13.92 -4.30
N LYS A 111 6.59 13.90 -5.64
CA LYS A 111 7.76 13.49 -6.42
C LYS A 111 8.95 14.42 -6.17
N LEU A 112 8.72 15.74 -6.10
CA LEU A 112 9.76 16.70 -5.77
C LEU A 112 10.33 16.44 -4.37
N LEU A 113 9.46 16.19 -3.36
CA LEU A 113 9.90 15.85 -2.01
C LEU A 113 10.77 14.58 -2.02
N ARG A 114 10.37 13.53 -2.73
CA ARG A 114 11.18 12.30 -2.88
C ARG A 114 12.55 12.59 -3.50
N ASN A 115 12.61 13.43 -4.53
CA ASN A 115 13.87 13.84 -5.14
C ASN A 115 14.75 14.60 -4.15
N ARG A 116 14.17 15.53 -3.36
CA ARG A 116 14.90 16.26 -2.32
C ARG A 116 15.45 15.33 -1.24
N MET A 117 14.69 14.30 -0.89
CA MET A 117 15.16 13.27 0.07
C MET A 117 16.28 12.41 -0.52
N ALA A 118 16.28 12.15 -1.82
CA ALA A 118 17.38 11.50 -2.51
C ALA A 118 18.63 12.40 -2.56
N ASP A 119 18.47 13.71 -2.76
CA ASP A 119 19.57 14.68 -2.77
C ASP A 119 20.26 14.82 -1.40
N VAL A 120 19.51 14.67 -0.29
CA VAL A 120 20.07 14.76 1.07
C VAL A 120 20.76 13.47 1.51
N LYS A 121 20.45 12.35 0.88
CA LYS A 121 20.98 11.03 1.29
C LYS A 121 22.51 10.96 1.36
N PRO A 122 23.31 11.54 0.44
CA PRO A 122 24.76 11.55 0.53
C PRO A 122 25.30 12.40 1.70
N GLU A 123 24.50 13.32 2.25
CA GLU A 123 24.86 14.17 3.39
C GLU A 123 24.66 13.46 4.74
N LEU A 124 23.88 12.34 4.72
CA LEU A 124 23.59 11.56 5.92
C LEU A 124 24.72 10.55 6.22
N PRO A 125 24.85 10.12 7.49
CA PRO A 125 25.84 9.11 7.88
C PRO A 125 25.71 7.84 7.03
N GLU A 126 26.86 7.27 6.64
CA GLU A 126 26.90 6.00 5.92
C GLU A 126 26.21 4.88 6.73
N GLY A 127 25.34 4.11 6.10
CA GLY A 127 24.50 3.12 6.76
C GLY A 127 23.09 3.62 7.14
N THR A 128 22.74 4.89 6.88
CA THR A 128 21.39 5.40 7.06
C THR A 128 20.42 4.72 6.10
N ILE A 129 19.36 4.13 6.64
CA ILE A 129 18.25 3.51 5.90
C ILE A 129 17.21 4.60 5.62
N GLY A 130 16.91 4.86 4.35
CA GLY A 130 16.06 5.97 3.92
C GLY A 130 16.90 7.19 3.49
N PRO A 131 16.37 8.44 3.59
CA PRO A 131 15.00 8.81 3.98
C PRO A 131 13.94 8.32 2.98
N ARG A 132 12.83 7.80 3.48
CA ARG A 132 11.69 7.34 2.70
C ARG A 132 10.51 8.28 2.91
N VAL A 133 9.85 8.69 1.83
CA VAL A 133 8.64 9.51 1.85
C VAL A 133 7.43 8.61 1.68
N ASP A 134 6.49 8.68 2.61
CA ASP A 134 5.18 8.05 2.54
C ASP A 134 4.11 9.14 2.43
N ASP A 135 3.54 9.29 1.25
CA ASP A 135 2.45 10.22 0.91
C ASP A 135 1.09 9.50 0.83
N THR A 136 1.05 8.22 1.20
CA THR A 136 -0.15 7.37 1.11
C THR A 136 -0.69 6.94 2.48
N PHE A 137 -0.06 7.37 3.57
CA PHE A 137 -0.43 6.96 4.92
C PHE A 137 -1.88 7.33 5.31
N GLY A 138 -2.45 8.34 4.68
CA GLY A 138 -3.82 8.79 4.89
C GLY A 138 -4.85 8.21 3.91
N ASP A 139 -4.43 7.32 2.99
CA ASP A 139 -5.38 6.64 2.10
C ASP A 139 -6.32 5.74 2.92
N THR A 140 -7.61 5.79 2.60
CA THR A 140 -8.63 4.96 3.25
C THR A 140 -9.00 3.79 2.33
N SER A 141 -8.95 2.56 2.87
CA SER A 141 -9.38 1.39 2.13
C SER A 141 -10.90 1.29 2.07
N VAL A 142 -11.45 0.98 0.90
CA VAL A 142 -12.89 0.77 0.70
C VAL A 142 -13.37 -0.57 1.26
N ALA A 143 -12.47 -1.53 1.36
CA ALA A 143 -12.71 -2.83 1.96
C ALA A 143 -11.41 -3.41 2.49
N THR A 144 -11.48 -4.16 3.58
CA THR A 144 -10.41 -5.02 4.05
C THR A 144 -10.88 -6.47 4.03
N ILE A 145 -10.04 -7.35 3.50
CA ILE A 145 -10.34 -8.77 3.33
C ILE A 145 -9.32 -9.55 4.14
N ALA A 146 -9.79 -10.39 5.06
CA ALA A 146 -8.94 -11.26 5.86
C ALA A 146 -8.77 -12.62 5.14
N LEU A 147 -7.53 -13.05 5.00
CA LEU A 147 -7.16 -14.39 4.55
C LEU A 147 -6.52 -15.11 5.74
N TRP A 148 -7.09 -16.22 6.13
CA TRP A 148 -6.50 -17.11 7.13
C TRP A 148 -6.68 -18.58 6.73
N ALA A 149 -5.89 -19.48 7.30
CA ALA A 149 -5.99 -20.90 6.99
C ALA A 149 -5.48 -21.71 8.18
N ASP A 150 -6.11 -22.83 8.44
CA ASP A 150 -5.66 -23.81 9.40
C ASP A 150 -4.79 -24.87 8.71
N GLY A 151 -3.62 -25.16 9.29
CA GLY A 151 -2.71 -26.19 8.78
C GLY A 151 -1.75 -25.73 7.66
N PHE A 152 -1.77 -24.44 7.32
CA PHE A 152 -0.84 -23.83 6.36
C PHE A 152 0.17 -22.92 7.07
N SER A 153 1.38 -22.88 6.53
CA SER A 153 2.43 -21.98 7.00
C SER A 153 2.14 -20.53 6.59
N MET A 154 2.71 -19.56 7.32
CA MET A 154 2.58 -18.15 6.96
C MET A 154 3.18 -17.84 5.57
N ALA A 155 4.20 -18.57 5.15
CA ALA A 155 4.79 -18.44 3.82
C ALA A 155 3.83 -18.88 2.71
N GLU A 156 3.12 -19.99 2.90
CA GLU A 156 2.09 -20.45 1.95
C GLU A 156 0.91 -19.48 1.91
N MET A 157 0.47 -19.00 3.08
CA MET A 157 -0.57 -17.95 3.16
C MET A 157 -0.13 -16.66 2.47
N HIS A 158 1.13 -16.25 2.63
CA HIS A 158 1.67 -15.04 1.97
C HIS A 158 1.69 -15.20 0.44
N GLU A 159 2.13 -16.35 -0.07
CA GLU A 159 2.11 -16.61 -1.52
C GLU A 159 0.67 -16.60 -2.07
N THR A 160 -0.26 -17.23 -1.35
CA THR A 160 -1.69 -17.19 -1.70
C THR A 160 -2.24 -15.78 -1.66
N ALA A 161 -1.93 -14.99 -0.63
CA ALA A 161 -2.33 -13.59 -0.52
C ALA A 161 -1.78 -12.74 -1.67
N ARG A 162 -0.54 -13.01 -2.11
CA ARG A 162 0.08 -12.34 -3.25
C ARG A 162 -0.66 -12.63 -4.55
N GLN A 163 -1.03 -13.90 -4.79
CA GLN A 163 -1.82 -14.29 -5.96
C GLN A 163 -3.22 -13.67 -5.93
N ILE A 164 -3.88 -13.62 -4.76
CA ILE A 164 -5.16 -12.94 -4.58
C ILE A 164 -5.01 -11.45 -4.90
N ARG A 165 -3.99 -10.78 -4.39
CA ARG A 165 -3.68 -9.37 -4.68
C ARG A 165 -3.53 -9.12 -6.18
N GLU A 166 -2.79 -9.95 -6.89
CA GLU A 166 -2.63 -9.83 -8.34
C GLU A 166 -3.97 -9.96 -9.07
N ARG A 167 -4.80 -10.94 -8.69
CA ARG A 167 -6.14 -11.14 -9.28
C ARG A 167 -7.10 -9.99 -8.96
N LEU A 168 -7.01 -9.40 -7.77
CA LEU A 168 -7.78 -8.21 -7.40
C LEU A 168 -7.33 -6.98 -8.16
N ASN A 169 -6.02 -6.76 -8.34
CA ASN A 169 -5.48 -5.63 -9.09
C ASN A 169 -5.93 -5.57 -10.57
N MET A 170 -6.44 -6.68 -11.12
CA MET A 170 -7.03 -6.70 -12.47
C MET A 170 -8.42 -6.05 -12.52
N LEU A 171 -9.06 -5.77 -11.38
CA LEU A 171 -10.37 -5.12 -11.36
C LEU A 171 -10.24 -3.63 -11.74
N LYS A 172 -11.08 -3.20 -12.68
CA LYS A 172 -11.13 -1.79 -13.09
C LYS A 172 -11.57 -0.91 -11.91
N GLY A 173 -10.80 0.12 -11.62
CA GLY A 173 -11.08 1.08 -10.56
C GLY A 173 -10.26 0.86 -9.28
N ILE A 174 -9.45 -0.18 -9.19
CA ILE A 174 -8.48 -0.36 -8.11
C ILE A 174 -7.32 0.62 -8.29
N LEU A 175 -6.91 1.26 -7.20
CA LEU A 175 -5.68 2.02 -7.07
C LEU A 175 -4.52 1.08 -6.67
N LYS A 176 -4.70 0.33 -5.58
CA LYS A 176 -3.73 -0.64 -5.04
C LYS A 176 -4.42 -1.62 -4.08
N VAL A 177 -3.74 -2.73 -3.80
CA VAL A 177 -4.09 -3.66 -2.72
C VAL A 177 -2.85 -3.87 -1.87
N ASP A 178 -2.92 -3.47 -0.60
CA ASP A 178 -1.82 -3.61 0.35
C ASP A 178 -2.03 -4.83 1.24
N LEU A 179 -0.94 -5.53 1.56
CA LEU A 179 -0.94 -6.67 2.47
C LEU A 179 -0.41 -6.26 3.84
N THR A 180 -1.13 -6.65 4.89
CA THR A 180 -0.72 -6.44 6.30
C THR A 180 -0.82 -7.76 7.05
N GLY A 181 -0.02 -7.94 8.09
CA GLY A 181 0.00 -9.18 8.89
C GLY A 181 0.93 -10.26 8.33
N VAL A 182 1.69 -9.95 7.29
CA VAL A 182 2.68 -10.88 6.73
C VAL A 182 3.87 -10.98 7.67
N GLN A 183 4.29 -12.19 7.98
CA GLN A 183 5.55 -12.47 8.66
C GLN A 183 6.57 -12.98 7.65
N ASP A 184 7.62 -12.20 7.46
CA ASP A 184 8.68 -12.55 6.50
C ASP A 184 9.44 -13.80 6.96
N GLU A 185 9.71 -14.67 6.02
CA GLU A 185 10.57 -15.81 6.19
C GLU A 185 12.01 -15.43 5.80
N ARG A 186 12.98 -15.83 6.61
CA ARG A 186 14.41 -15.57 6.38
C ARG A 186 15.24 -16.82 6.57
N ILE A 187 16.39 -16.82 5.92
CA ILE A 187 17.41 -17.83 6.13
C ILE A 187 18.40 -17.29 7.15
N TYR A 188 18.50 -17.97 8.28
CA TYR A 188 19.44 -17.67 9.34
C TYR A 188 20.68 -18.53 9.19
N LEU A 189 21.83 -17.90 9.35
CA LEU A 189 23.13 -18.52 9.37
C LEU A 189 23.68 -18.40 10.79
N ASP A 190 23.61 -19.47 11.57
CA ASP A 190 24.07 -19.48 12.96
C ASP A 190 25.51 -19.98 13.01
N PHE A 191 26.44 -19.10 13.36
CA PHE A 191 27.87 -19.38 13.41
C PHE A 191 28.38 -19.61 14.84
N SER A 192 29.33 -20.51 15.01
CA SER A 192 30.13 -20.56 16.22
C SER A 192 31.29 -19.57 16.14
N SER A 193 31.26 -18.53 17.02
CA SER A 193 32.30 -17.50 17.08
C SER A 193 33.70 -18.10 17.28
N ALA A 194 33.80 -19.16 18.10
CA ALA A 194 35.06 -19.88 18.32
C ALA A 194 35.59 -20.53 17.05
N ARG A 195 34.69 -21.16 16.26
CA ARG A 195 35.09 -21.84 15.02
C ARG A 195 35.50 -20.87 13.93
N ILE A 196 34.78 -19.74 13.77
CA ILE A 196 35.15 -18.65 12.84
C ILE A 196 36.54 -18.11 13.20
N ALA A 197 36.77 -17.78 14.47
CA ALA A 197 38.04 -17.26 14.94
C ALA A 197 39.18 -18.27 14.74
N GLN A 198 38.95 -19.57 15.01
CA GLN A 198 39.93 -20.64 14.82
C GLN A 198 40.34 -20.82 13.35
N LEU A 199 39.40 -20.61 12.42
CA LEU A 199 39.66 -20.76 10.98
C LEU A 199 40.14 -19.43 10.35
N GLY A 200 40.18 -18.33 11.11
CA GLY A 200 40.59 -17.02 10.60
C GLY A 200 39.67 -16.45 9.52
N ILE A 201 38.34 -16.81 9.58
CA ILE A 201 37.37 -16.36 8.60
C ILE A 201 36.82 -15.02 9.05
N ASP A 202 36.74 -14.03 8.12
CA ASP A 202 36.01 -12.78 8.35
C ASP A 202 34.52 -12.97 7.99
N THR A 203 33.65 -12.51 8.86
CA THR A 203 32.19 -12.49 8.60
C THR A 203 31.82 -11.64 7.37
N ALA A 204 32.62 -10.65 7.04
CA ALA A 204 32.48 -9.85 5.83
C ALA A 204 32.71 -10.67 4.55
N ASP A 205 33.68 -11.62 4.57
CA ASP A 205 33.96 -12.49 3.44
C ASP A 205 32.81 -13.49 3.20
N ILE A 206 32.15 -13.94 4.25
CA ILE A 206 30.93 -14.77 4.13
C ILE A 206 29.84 -14.01 3.39
N GLY A 207 29.54 -12.76 3.82
CA GLY A 207 28.55 -11.92 3.18
C GLY A 207 28.90 -11.57 1.72
N LYS A 208 30.21 -11.43 1.42
CA LYS A 208 30.70 -11.20 0.07
C LYS A 208 30.51 -12.42 -0.82
N SER A 209 30.96 -13.60 -0.39
CA SER A 209 30.82 -14.85 -1.14
C SER A 209 29.38 -15.19 -1.46
N LEU A 210 28.46 -15.01 -0.48
CA LEU A 210 27.03 -15.19 -0.70
C LEU A 210 26.46 -14.21 -1.73
N ARG A 211 26.86 -12.94 -1.70
CA ARG A 211 26.42 -11.95 -2.69
C ARG A 211 26.95 -12.27 -4.09
N GLU A 212 28.20 -12.65 -4.21
CA GLU A 212 28.86 -12.97 -5.48
C GLU A 212 28.25 -14.19 -6.16
N GLN A 213 27.79 -15.18 -5.37
CA GLN A 213 27.14 -16.38 -5.91
C GLN A 213 25.64 -16.24 -6.11
N ASN A 214 25.00 -15.23 -5.49
CA ASN A 214 23.57 -14.96 -5.66
C ASN A 214 23.31 -13.84 -6.68
N ILE A 215 24.05 -13.81 -7.78
CA ILE A 215 23.91 -12.80 -8.84
C ILE A 215 23.33 -13.46 -10.08
N LEU A 216 22.21 -12.89 -10.59
CA LEU A 216 21.72 -13.18 -11.94
C LEU A 216 22.57 -12.43 -12.96
N LEU A 217 23.55 -13.10 -13.53
CA LEU A 217 24.28 -12.57 -14.68
C LEU A 217 23.47 -12.90 -15.95
N PRO A 218 23.22 -11.94 -16.85
CA PRO A 218 22.63 -12.26 -18.14
C PRO A 218 23.61 -13.18 -18.90
N GLY A 219 23.22 -14.43 -19.13
CA GLY A 219 24.07 -15.41 -19.79
C GLY A 219 24.32 -15.16 -21.27
N GLY A 220 23.63 -14.16 -21.85
CA GLY A 220 23.76 -13.82 -23.25
C GLY A 220 22.98 -14.75 -24.20
N ARG A 221 23.19 -14.54 -25.50
CA ARG A 221 22.55 -15.32 -26.56
C ARG A 221 23.63 -15.89 -27.45
N ILE A 222 23.54 -17.14 -27.80
CA ILE A 222 24.42 -17.79 -28.76
C ILE A 222 23.58 -18.08 -30.00
N ASN A 223 23.96 -17.47 -31.11
CA ASN A 223 23.34 -17.76 -32.42
C ASN A 223 24.14 -18.87 -33.10
N LEU A 224 23.54 -20.03 -33.22
CA LEU A 224 24.06 -21.17 -33.97
C LEU A 224 23.17 -21.39 -35.21
N TYR A 225 23.66 -20.95 -36.35
CA TYR A 225 22.91 -20.96 -37.60
C TYR A 225 21.55 -20.25 -37.44
N ASP A 226 20.42 -20.93 -37.61
CA ASP A 226 19.06 -20.39 -37.47
C ASP A 226 18.42 -20.58 -36.08
N VAL A 227 19.21 -21.03 -35.11
CA VAL A 227 18.72 -21.27 -33.72
C VAL A 227 19.37 -20.29 -32.75
N GLU A 228 18.55 -19.49 -32.09
CA GLU A 228 18.97 -18.63 -30.99
C GLU A 228 18.86 -19.42 -29.67
N ILE A 229 20.00 -19.68 -29.05
CA ILE A 229 20.09 -20.34 -27.73
C ILE A 229 20.27 -19.27 -26.69
N ILE A 230 19.28 -19.13 -25.79
CA ILE A 230 19.37 -18.25 -24.60
C ILE A 230 20.15 -19.04 -23.55
N VAL A 231 21.30 -18.51 -23.10
CA VAL A 231 22.05 -19.07 -22.00
C VAL A 231 21.49 -18.49 -20.70
N GLU A 232 20.80 -19.33 -19.92
CA GLU A 232 20.38 -18.98 -18.57
C GLU A 232 21.48 -19.36 -17.59
N THR A 233 21.96 -18.40 -16.82
CA THR A 233 22.87 -18.67 -15.70
C THR A 233 22.04 -18.94 -14.44
N GLN A 234 22.26 -20.09 -13.81
CA GLN A 234 21.70 -20.38 -12.48
C GLN A 234 22.47 -19.54 -11.45
N GLY A 235 21.92 -18.37 -11.10
CA GLY A 235 22.58 -17.43 -10.21
C GLY A 235 21.81 -17.13 -8.91
N ARG A 236 20.68 -17.80 -8.67
CA ARG A 236 19.92 -17.67 -7.43
C ARG A 236 19.91 -18.96 -6.66
N PHE A 237 20.10 -18.86 -5.35
CA PHE A 237 19.87 -20.00 -4.46
C PHE A 237 18.39 -20.37 -4.47
N THR A 238 18.11 -21.64 -4.73
CA THR A 238 16.75 -22.21 -4.75
C THR A 238 16.48 -23.07 -3.53
N SER A 239 17.53 -23.50 -2.82
CA SER A 239 17.43 -24.35 -1.65
C SER A 239 18.45 -23.98 -0.57
N ILE A 240 18.21 -24.46 0.65
CA ILE A 240 19.12 -24.30 1.79
C ILE A 240 20.43 -25.07 1.53
N GLU A 241 20.34 -26.21 0.85
CA GLU A 241 21.44 -27.06 0.51
C GLU A 241 22.44 -26.34 -0.42
N GLU A 242 21.94 -25.63 -1.44
CA GLU A 242 22.77 -24.81 -2.32
C GLU A 242 23.51 -23.70 -1.57
N ILE A 243 22.86 -23.07 -0.59
CA ILE A 243 23.52 -22.08 0.28
C ILE A 243 24.63 -22.73 1.09
N GLY A 244 24.42 -23.96 1.55
CA GLY A 244 25.41 -24.74 2.30
C GLY A 244 26.68 -25.09 1.50
N GLU A 245 26.56 -25.22 0.19
CA GLU A 245 27.68 -25.51 -0.71
C GLU A 245 28.54 -24.30 -1.07
N VAL A 246 28.13 -23.06 -0.68
CA VAL A 246 28.90 -21.85 -0.92
C VAL A 246 30.29 -21.98 -0.30
N LEU A 247 31.31 -21.77 -1.10
CA LEU A 247 32.70 -21.83 -0.66
C LEU A 247 33.15 -20.52 -0.04
N ILE A 248 33.60 -20.58 1.21
CA ILE A 248 34.10 -19.42 1.96
C ILE A 248 35.61 -19.51 2.02
N PRO A 249 36.35 -18.47 1.56
CA PRO A 249 37.80 -18.44 1.60
C PRO A 249 38.32 -18.37 3.04
N ILE A 250 39.37 -19.08 3.34
CA ILE A 250 40.06 -19.00 4.64
C ILE A 250 41.19 -18.00 4.52
N SER A 251 41.17 -16.97 5.38
CA SER A 251 42.14 -15.88 5.35
C SER A 251 43.59 -16.40 5.49
N GLY A 252 44.47 -15.90 4.63
CA GLY A 252 45.90 -16.28 4.63
C GLY A 252 46.21 -17.63 3.98
N THR A 253 45.24 -18.31 3.35
CA THR A 253 45.43 -19.55 2.63
C THR A 253 44.74 -19.48 1.25
N GLN A 254 45.03 -20.46 0.37
CA GLN A 254 44.28 -20.66 -0.88
C GLN A 254 43.14 -21.68 -0.71
N ALA A 255 42.86 -22.09 0.51
CA ALA A 255 41.84 -23.07 0.82
C ALA A 255 40.46 -22.38 1.01
N SER A 256 39.40 -23.09 0.66
CA SER A 256 38.01 -22.68 0.91
C SER A 256 37.27 -23.80 1.62
N ILE A 257 36.27 -23.46 2.41
CA ILE A 257 35.44 -24.38 3.17
C ILE A 257 33.98 -24.19 2.84
N PRO A 258 33.15 -25.21 2.66
CA PRO A 258 31.72 -25.07 2.46
C PRO A 258 31.05 -24.42 3.67
N LEU A 259 30.06 -23.54 3.42
CA LEU A 259 29.35 -22.81 4.46
C LEU A 259 28.68 -23.73 5.48
N ARG A 260 28.16 -24.90 5.05
CA ARG A 260 27.56 -25.92 5.93
C ARG A 260 28.49 -26.43 7.02
N ASP A 261 29.82 -26.38 6.78
CA ASP A 261 30.82 -26.90 7.74
C ASP A 261 31.14 -25.87 8.86
N ILE A 262 30.76 -24.61 8.67
CA ILE A 262 31.02 -23.51 9.61
C ILE A 262 29.74 -22.87 10.18
N ALA A 263 28.57 -23.08 9.56
CA ALA A 263 27.30 -22.51 9.96
C ALA A 263 26.18 -23.56 9.99
N THR A 264 25.26 -23.43 10.93
CA THR A 264 23.95 -24.07 10.88
C THR A 264 23.01 -23.20 10.10
N ILE A 265 22.47 -23.72 8.98
CA ILE A 265 21.58 -22.97 8.10
C ILE A 265 20.15 -23.40 8.42
N ARG A 266 19.31 -22.45 8.78
CA ARG A 266 17.90 -22.71 9.07
C ARG A 266 17.00 -21.65 8.47
N LYS A 267 15.82 -22.07 8.05
CA LYS A 267 14.74 -21.20 7.58
C LYS A 267 13.80 -20.94 8.75
N ALA A 268 13.54 -19.68 9.06
CA ALA A 268 12.65 -19.31 10.14
C ALA A 268 12.00 -17.96 9.88
N TYR A 269 10.90 -17.71 10.56
CA TYR A 269 10.21 -16.43 10.50
C TYR A 269 10.92 -15.36 11.33
N VAL A 270 10.77 -14.10 10.91
CA VAL A 270 11.30 -12.94 11.65
C VAL A 270 10.56 -12.78 12.97
N GLU A 271 11.30 -12.78 14.07
CA GLU A 271 10.80 -12.50 15.42
C GLU A 271 11.48 -11.26 16.00
N PRO A 272 10.74 -10.38 16.74
CA PRO A 272 9.29 -10.39 16.95
C PRO A 272 8.50 -10.07 15.68
N ILE A 273 7.25 -10.53 15.60
CA ILE A 273 6.37 -10.25 14.47
C ILE A 273 6.11 -8.75 14.39
N HIS A 274 6.40 -8.15 13.23
CA HIS A 274 6.07 -6.76 12.95
C HIS A 274 4.65 -6.66 12.39
N ASN A 275 3.79 -5.86 13.04
CA ASN A 275 2.42 -5.61 12.60
C ASN A 275 1.57 -6.89 12.37
N PRO A 276 1.44 -7.78 13.37
CA PRO A 276 0.62 -8.96 13.22
C PRO A 276 -0.85 -8.58 13.03
N ALA A 277 -1.57 -9.32 12.19
CA ALA A 277 -3.00 -9.17 12.03
C ALA A 277 -3.73 -10.44 12.50
N TYR A 278 -4.87 -10.24 13.17
CA TYR A 278 -5.71 -11.32 13.65
C TYR A 278 -7.16 -11.07 13.22
N TYR A 279 -7.82 -12.12 12.79
CA TYR A 279 -9.23 -12.10 12.44
C TYR A 279 -9.92 -13.31 13.07
N ASN A 280 -10.99 -13.05 13.83
CA ASN A 280 -11.75 -14.10 14.56
C ASN A 280 -10.86 -15.02 15.42
N GLY A 281 -9.75 -14.50 15.99
CA GLY A 281 -8.83 -15.29 16.81
C GLY A 281 -7.75 -16.04 16.04
N HIS A 282 -7.80 -16.08 14.72
CA HIS A 282 -6.76 -16.67 13.85
C HIS A 282 -5.77 -15.61 13.38
N GLN A 283 -4.50 -15.99 13.27
CA GLN A 283 -3.51 -15.15 12.59
C GLN A 283 -3.88 -15.07 11.11
N ALA A 284 -3.96 -13.86 10.57
CA ALA A 284 -4.48 -13.61 9.24
C ALA A 284 -3.56 -12.66 8.46
N ILE A 285 -3.64 -12.73 7.14
CA ILE A 285 -3.12 -11.70 6.25
C ILE A 285 -4.29 -10.86 5.79
N VAL A 286 -4.21 -9.54 5.97
CA VAL A 286 -5.26 -8.61 5.60
C VAL A 286 -4.89 -7.93 4.28
N LEU A 287 -5.81 -8.03 3.31
CA LEU A 287 -5.72 -7.34 2.02
C LEU A 287 -6.57 -6.07 2.10
N SER A 288 -5.93 -4.91 2.13
CA SER A 288 -6.60 -3.60 2.12
C SER A 288 -6.77 -3.13 0.68
N VAL A 289 -8.01 -2.92 0.25
CA VAL A 289 -8.36 -2.55 -1.13
C VAL A 289 -8.61 -1.05 -1.20
N PHE A 290 -7.89 -0.36 -2.09
CA PHE A 290 -8.00 1.08 -2.33
C PHE A 290 -8.50 1.33 -3.74
N ILE A 291 -9.39 2.31 -3.92
CA ILE A 291 -9.98 2.65 -5.22
C ILE A 291 -9.45 3.98 -5.75
N LEU A 292 -9.48 4.11 -7.06
CA LEU A 292 -9.15 5.36 -7.74
C LEU A 292 -10.17 6.46 -7.40
N ARG A 293 -9.72 7.70 -7.38
CA ARG A 293 -10.60 8.86 -7.17
C ARG A 293 -11.68 8.93 -8.25
N GLY A 294 -12.91 9.22 -7.83
CA GLY A 294 -14.06 9.34 -8.72
C GLY A 294 -14.73 8.03 -9.12
N VAL A 295 -14.25 6.89 -8.61
CA VAL A 295 -14.95 5.60 -8.77
C VAL A 295 -16.13 5.53 -7.81
N ASP A 296 -17.30 5.11 -8.29
CA ASP A 296 -18.46 4.82 -7.44
C ASP A 296 -18.17 3.60 -6.57
N ALA A 297 -18.12 3.80 -5.25
CA ALA A 297 -17.74 2.76 -4.30
C ALA A 297 -18.78 1.65 -4.20
N VAL A 298 -20.07 1.95 -4.46
CA VAL A 298 -21.14 0.95 -4.39
C VAL A 298 -21.05 0.00 -5.59
N GLU A 299 -20.95 0.55 -6.82
CA GLU A 299 -20.80 -0.24 -8.03
C GLU A 299 -19.49 -1.06 -8.02
N PHE A 300 -18.40 -0.41 -7.57
CA PHE A 300 -17.11 -1.10 -7.41
C PHE A 300 -17.23 -2.23 -6.39
N GLY A 301 -17.90 -2.00 -5.26
CA GLY A 301 -18.09 -3.00 -4.22
C GLY A 301 -18.80 -4.25 -4.74
N GLU A 302 -19.87 -4.11 -5.52
CA GLU A 302 -20.59 -5.26 -6.10
C GLU A 302 -19.66 -6.11 -7.01
N ARG A 303 -18.79 -5.45 -7.80
CA ARG A 303 -17.78 -6.13 -8.62
C ARG A 303 -16.70 -6.79 -7.76
N LEU A 304 -16.24 -6.12 -6.71
CA LEU A 304 -15.26 -6.65 -5.77
C LEU A 304 -15.82 -7.90 -5.06
N GLN A 305 -17.04 -7.83 -4.55
CA GLN A 305 -17.68 -8.96 -3.86
C GLN A 305 -17.81 -10.18 -4.77
N LYS A 306 -18.20 -9.97 -6.04
CA LYS A 306 -18.26 -11.05 -7.03
C LYS A 306 -16.88 -11.65 -7.25
N LYS A 307 -15.83 -10.80 -7.39
CA LYS A 307 -14.47 -11.27 -7.62
C LYS A 307 -13.89 -12.03 -6.44
N VAL A 308 -14.15 -11.56 -5.22
CA VAL A 308 -13.72 -12.24 -3.98
C VAL A 308 -14.37 -13.64 -3.89
N ARG A 309 -15.65 -13.77 -4.18
CA ARG A 309 -16.33 -15.09 -4.23
C ARG A 309 -15.73 -16.03 -5.29
N GLU A 310 -15.41 -15.51 -6.48
CA GLU A 310 -14.74 -16.30 -7.53
C GLU A 310 -13.36 -16.78 -7.08
N ILE A 311 -12.63 -15.94 -6.36
CA ILE A 311 -11.30 -16.28 -5.82
C ILE A 311 -11.47 -17.33 -4.73
N GLU A 312 -12.35 -17.11 -3.77
CA GLU A 312 -12.62 -18.03 -2.65
C GLU A 312 -12.95 -19.45 -3.14
N GLN A 313 -13.79 -19.58 -4.16
CA GLN A 313 -14.12 -20.88 -4.76
C GLN A 313 -12.94 -21.58 -5.44
N SER A 314 -11.90 -20.86 -5.77
CA SER A 314 -10.67 -21.40 -6.40
C SER A 314 -9.56 -21.70 -5.40
N LEU A 315 -9.72 -21.30 -4.13
CA LEU A 315 -8.72 -21.57 -3.09
C LEU A 315 -8.73 -23.05 -2.67
N PRO A 316 -7.60 -23.59 -2.25
CA PRO A 316 -7.52 -24.91 -1.64
C PRO A 316 -8.37 -25.00 -0.38
N TRP A 317 -8.82 -26.20 -0.06
CA TRP A 317 -9.52 -26.48 1.19
C TRP A 317 -8.67 -26.05 2.40
N GLY A 318 -9.30 -25.41 3.39
CA GLY A 318 -8.66 -24.90 4.60
C GLY A 318 -8.38 -23.40 4.57
N TYR A 319 -8.43 -22.75 3.40
CA TYR A 319 -8.36 -21.29 3.30
C TYR A 319 -9.74 -20.67 3.48
N VAL A 320 -9.78 -19.58 4.22
CA VAL A 320 -10.96 -18.73 4.41
C VAL A 320 -10.64 -17.32 3.97
N LEU A 321 -11.51 -16.73 3.15
CA LEU A 321 -11.39 -15.39 2.61
C LEU A 321 -12.67 -14.60 2.90
N GLU A 322 -12.63 -13.69 3.88
CA GLU A 322 -13.79 -12.96 4.38
C GLU A 322 -13.56 -11.46 4.41
N PHE A 323 -14.62 -10.68 4.24
CA PHE A 323 -14.56 -9.23 4.44
C PHE A 323 -14.51 -8.91 5.93
N ALA A 324 -13.39 -8.30 6.39
CA ALA A 324 -13.28 -7.75 7.73
C ALA A 324 -14.01 -6.39 7.82
N THR A 325 -13.85 -5.55 6.78
CA THR A 325 -14.63 -4.32 6.60
C THR A 325 -15.11 -4.21 5.16
N TYR A 326 -16.31 -3.65 4.96
CA TYR A 326 -16.89 -3.49 3.63
C TYR A 326 -17.76 -2.22 3.57
N GLN A 327 -17.12 -1.09 3.26
CA GLN A 327 -17.77 0.23 3.20
C GLN A 327 -18.91 0.33 2.16
N PRO A 328 -18.85 -0.31 0.97
CA PRO A 328 -19.90 -0.16 -0.05
C PRO A 328 -21.31 -0.47 0.44
N GLU A 329 -21.45 -1.39 1.39
CA GLU A 329 -22.76 -1.70 1.99
C GLU A 329 -23.28 -0.57 2.89
N LEU A 330 -22.39 0.03 3.68
CA LEU A 330 -22.71 1.17 4.54
C LEU A 330 -23.11 2.38 3.71
N ILE A 331 -22.38 2.65 2.64
CA ILE A 331 -22.67 3.71 1.67
C ILE A 331 -24.04 3.47 1.03
N LYS A 332 -24.34 2.26 0.58
CA LYS A 332 -25.62 1.88 -0.01
C LYS A 332 -26.78 2.12 0.95
N LYS A 333 -26.61 1.74 2.22
CA LYS A 333 -27.60 1.99 3.29
C LYS A 333 -27.81 3.48 3.54
N ALA A 334 -26.71 4.24 3.67
CA ALA A 334 -26.78 5.69 3.89
C ALA A 334 -27.48 6.43 2.74
N VAL A 335 -27.10 6.13 1.49
CA VAL A 335 -27.69 6.76 0.29
C VAL A 335 -29.16 6.38 0.16
N SER A 336 -29.54 5.11 0.37
CA SER A 336 -30.95 4.70 0.29
C SER A 336 -31.80 5.33 1.39
N GLY A 337 -31.27 5.48 2.61
CA GLY A 337 -31.94 6.21 3.69
C GLY A 337 -32.15 7.68 3.36
N MET A 338 -31.12 8.35 2.80
CA MET A 338 -31.23 9.75 2.38
C MET A 338 -32.30 9.93 1.28
N VAL A 339 -32.34 9.04 0.28
CA VAL A 339 -33.37 9.07 -0.77
C VAL A 339 -34.76 8.89 -0.18
N LEU A 340 -34.94 7.95 0.76
CA LEU A 340 -36.22 7.74 1.43
C LEU A 340 -36.68 8.99 2.18
N ASN A 341 -35.80 9.61 2.96
CA ASN A 341 -36.10 10.84 3.70
C ASN A 341 -36.50 12.01 2.76
N VAL A 342 -35.86 12.13 1.59
CA VAL A 342 -36.24 13.13 0.57
C VAL A 342 -37.64 12.83 0.03
N VAL A 343 -37.94 11.58 -0.32
CA VAL A 343 -39.27 11.19 -0.82
C VAL A 343 -40.33 11.41 0.22
N GLU A 344 -40.09 11.06 1.49
CA GLU A 344 -41.01 11.34 2.60
C GLU A 344 -41.26 12.85 2.80
N SER A 345 -40.18 13.64 2.80
CA SER A 345 -40.26 15.10 2.96
C SER A 345 -41.08 15.74 1.82
N VAL A 346 -40.81 15.34 0.58
CA VAL A 346 -41.59 15.83 -0.59
C VAL A 346 -43.06 15.37 -0.47
N GLY A 347 -43.30 14.14 -0.06
CA GLY A 347 -44.63 13.60 0.17
C GLY A 347 -45.43 14.42 1.21
N ILE A 348 -44.80 14.71 2.36
CA ILE A 348 -45.40 15.53 3.42
C ILE A 348 -45.74 16.93 2.90
N VAL A 349 -44.80 17.58 2.21
CA VAL A 349 -45.01 18.90 1.63
C VAL A 349 -46.18 18.92 0.64
N LEU A 350 -46.25 17.91 -0.23
CA LEU A 350 -47.35 17.78 -1.20
C LEU A 350 -48.70 17.61 -0.50
N VAL A 351 -48.78 16.77 0.55
CA VAL A 351 -50.00 16.57 1.34
C VAL A 351 -50.42 17.89 2.02
N VAL A 352 -49.47 18.60 2.66
CA VAL A 352 -49.78 19.91 3.31
C VAL A 352 -50.24 20.95 2.30
N VAL A 353 -49.57 21.06 1.15
CA VAL A 353 -49.99 21.98 0.08
C VAL A 353 -51.37 21.62 -0.44
N MET A 354 -51.68 20.33 -0.63
CA MET A 354 -53.00 19.87 -1.07
C MET A 354 -54.10 20.19 -0.06
N LEU A 355 -53.82 20.04 1.25
CA LEU A 355 -54.75 20.40 2.31
C LEU A 355 -55.01 21.89 2.48
N LEU A 356 -53.98 22.73 2.18
CA LEU A 356 -54.07 24.18 2.34
C LEU A 356 -54.62 24.89 1.09
N LEU A 357 -54.49 24.33 -0.10
CA LEU A 357 -54.90 24.94 -1.37
C LEU A 357 -56.14 24.27 -1.97
N GLY A 358 -56.58 23.12 -1.49
CA GLY A 358 -57.82 22.45 -1.88
C GLY A 358 -58.94 22.81 -0.95
#